data_8c8ec0ec42b3d3ad86173ceba7fdd65b
#
_entry.id   8c8ec0ec42b3d3ad86173ceba7fdd65b
#
_cell.length_a   1.000
_cell.length_b   1.000
_cell.length_c   1.000
_cell.angle_alpha   90.00
_cell.angle_beta   90.00
_cell.angle_gamma   90.00
#
_symmetry.space_group_name_H-M   'P 1'
#
loop_
_entity.id
_entity.type
_entity.pdbx_description
1 polymer ?
#
loop_
_entity_poly.entity_id
_entity_poly.type
_entity_poly.pdbx_seq_one_letter_code
_entity_poly.pdbx_strand_id
1 'polypeptide(L)'
;HDPAPVVAAVQRELGRGLRTGGITTLEADLAERIAQVMPSCEMSAFVSTGTEAVQLALRLARAVTGRLTIVKFRCHYHGWSDVIHLATDPAHDGPSTGGQDPDALRHVKVLDWGDSASLEALAPEEVAAVIMEPAAINAGCFAPICFTV
;
A
#
# COMPACT_ATOMS: atom_id res chain seq x y z
N HIS A 1 -13.62 17.79 6.67
CA HIS A 1 -12.48 18.57 7.16
C HIS A 1 -12.09 19.58 6.09
N ASP A 2 -12.04 20.86 6.43
CA ASP A 2 -11.75 21.97 5.52
C ASP A 2 -10.77 22.98 6.17
N PRO A 3 -9.52 22.56 6.45
CA PRO A 3 -8.56 23.47 7.06
C PRO A 3 -8.32 24.66 6.13
N ALA A 4 -8.60 25.86 6.61
CA ALA A 4 -8.57 27.10 5.82
C ALA A 4 -7.29 27.30 4.98
N PRO A 5 -6.06 26.98 5.48
CA PRO A 5 -4.85 27.09 4.67
C PRO A 5 -4.84 26.17 3.46
N VAL A 6 -5.39 24.94 3.60
CA VAL A 6 -5.46 23.95 2.50
C VAL A 6 -6.48 24.41 1.47
N VAL A 7 -7.67 24.83 1.90
CA VAL A 7 -8.71 25.36 1.01
C VAL A 7 -8.19 26.55 0.19
N ALA A 8 -7.51 27.50 0.85
CA ALA A 8 -6.93 28.66 0.17
C ALA A 8 -5.84 28.26 -0.84
N ALA A 9 -5.02 27.25 -0.53
CA ALA A 9 -4.02 26.73 -1.46
C ALA A 9 -4.67 26.09 -2.68
N VAL A 10 -5.68 25.24 -2.49
CA VAL A 10 -6.43 24.61 -3.58
C VAL A 10 -7.09 25.67 -4.47
N GLN A 11 -7.74 26.68 -3.89
CA GLN A 11 -8.36 27.78 -4.64
C GLN A 11 -7.36 28.55 -5.52
N ARG A 12 -6.15 28.77 -5.04
CA ARG A 12 -5.09 29.42 -5.86
C ARG A 12 -4.67 28.54 -7.05
N GLU A 13 -4.56 27.23 -6.83
CA GLU A 13 -4.08 26.32 -7.87
C GLU A 13 -5.16 25.98 -8.92
N LEU A 14 -6.44 26.06 -8.57
CA LEU A 14 -7.54 25.88 -9.53
C LEU A 14 -7.42 26.79 -10.75
N GLY A 15 -6.92 28.02 -10.59
CA GLY A 15 -6.68 28.95 -11.69
C GLY A 15 -5.56 28.57 -12.65
N ARG A 16 -4.73 27.58 -12.28
CA ARG A 16 -3.61 27.06 -13.09
C ARG A 16 -3.98 25.81 -13.88
N GLY A 17 -5.16 25.26 -13.65
CA GLY A 17 -5.65 24.02 -14.26
C GLY A 17 -5.52 22.81 -13.35
N LEU A 18 -6.45 21.86 -13.51
CA LEU A 18 -6.55 20.66 -12.66
C LEU A 18 -5.81 19.45 -13.21
N ARG A 19 -5.47 19.44 -14.48
CA ARG A 19 -4.74 18.35 -15.14
C ARG A 19 -3.69 18.94 -16.05
N THR A 20 -2.45 18.70 -15.68
CA THR A 20 -1.30 18.95 -16.55
C THR A 20 -0.84 17.61 -17.10
N GLY A 21 -0.51 17.53 -18.36
CA GLY A 21 0.01 16.29 -18.97
C GLY A 21 1.45 15.96 -18.56
N GLY A 22 2.00 16.64 -17.55
CA GLY A 22 3.36 16.48 -17.07
C GLY A 22 3.48 16.79 -15.58
N ILE A 23 4.69 16.62 -15.04
CA ILE A 23 5.06 16.93 -13.64
C ILE A 23 4.90 18.44 -13.41
N THR A 24 4.27 18.79 -12.30
CA THR A 24 4.09 20.17 -11.86
C THR A 24 5.19 20.58 -10.88
N THR A 25 5.39 21.88 -10.69
CA THR A 25 6.29 22.38 -9.66
C THR A 25 5.86 21.95 -8.26
N LEU A 26 4.54 21.83 -8.01
CA LEU A 26 4.00 21.33 -6.73
C LEU A 26 4.40 19.89 -6.45
N GLU A 27 4.43 19.02 -7.47
CA GLU A 27 4.89 17.65 -7.30
C GLU A 27 6.39 17.60 -6.98
N ALA A 28 7.20 18.43 -7.63
CA ALA A 28 8.62 18.55 -7.33
C ALA A 28 8.86 19.05 -5.91
N ASP A 29 8.18 20.13 -5.52
CA ASP A 29 8.26 20.70 -4.16
C ASP A 29 7.83 19.68 -3.09
N LEU A 30 6.78 18.90 -3.37
CA LEU A 30 6.30 17.85 -2.47
C LEU A 30 7.32 16.71 -2.36
N ALA A 31 7.90 16.26 -3.48
CA ALA A 31 8.92 15.22 -3.48
C ALA A 31 10.16 15.65 -2.66
N GLU A 32 10.64 16.88 -2.82
CA GLU A 32 11.72 17.44 -2.02
C GLU A 32 11.37 17.48 -0.53
N ARG A 33 10.13 17.88 -0.21
CA ARG A 33 9.67 17.91 1.18
C ARG A 33 9.59 16.52 1.81
N ILE A 34 9.15 15.51 1.05
CA ILE A 34 9.15 14.12 1.49
C ILE A 34 10.58 13.64 1.76
N ALA A 35 11.52 13.89 0.85
CA ALA A 35 12.92 13.51 1.02
C ALA A 35 13.56 14.16 2.27
N GLN A 36 13.15 15.38 2.64
CA GLN A 36 13.62 16.06 3.87
C GLN A 36 13.16 15.35 5.15
N VAL A 37 11.94 14.80 5.18
CA VAL A 37 11.37 14.15 6.37
C VAL A 37 11.55 12.63 6.36
N MET A 38 11.83 12.05 5.20
CA MET A 38 12.11 10.63 4.99
C MET A 38 13.41 10.47 4.17
N PRO A 39 14.58 10.55 4.80
CA PRO A 39 15.86 10.57 4.07
C PRO A 39 16.14 9.33 3.21
N SER A 40 15.46 8.20 3.48
CA SER A 40 15.52 7.00 2.65
C SER A 40 14.69 7.07 1.37
N CYS A 41 13.85 8.10 1.21
CA CYS A 41 13.00 8.30 0.04
C CYS A 41 13.73 9.20 -0.98
N GLU A 42 14.53 8.60 -1.85
CA GLU A 42 15.29 9.32 -2.89
C GLU A 42 14.40 9.74 -4.07
N MET A 43 13.33 9.00 -4.33
CA MET A 43 12.37 9.26 -5.41
C MET A 43 10.94 9.03 -4.94
N SER A 44 10.03 9.86 -5.45
CA SER A 44 8.60 9.74 -5.17
C SER A 44 7.80 9.64 -6.46
N ALA A 45 6.78 8.79 -6.47
CA ALA A 45 5.76 8.74 -7.50
C ALA A 45 4.40 9.06 -6.88
N PHE A 46 3.69 10.01 -7.46
CA PHE A 46 2.38 10.43 -6.98
C PHE A 46 1.27 9.79 -7.81
N VAL A 47 0.24 9.34 -7.12
CA VAL A 47 -0.96 8.72 -7.68
C VAL A 47 -2.19 9.29 -6.98
N SER A 48 -3.38 9.05 -7.53
CA SER A 48 -4.60 9.69 -7.01
C SER A 48 -5.19 8.98 -5.80
N THR A 49 -4.90 7.69 -5.60
CA THR A 49 -5.49 6.87 -4.54
C THR A 49 -4.49 5.93 -3.89
N GLY A 50 -4.77 5.50 -2.65
CA GLY A 50 -3.97 4.47 -1.97
C GLY A 50 -3.98 3.13 -2.70
N THR A 51 -5.09 2.76 -3.35
CA THR A 51 -5.17 1.55 -4.18
C THR A 51 -4.18 1.59 -5.34
N GLU A 52 -4.08 2.72 -6.03
CA GLU A 52 -3.09 2.91 -7.10
C GLU A 52 -1.65 2.88 -6.57
N ALA A 53 -1.40 3.50 -5.42
CA ALA A 53 -0.08 3.47 -4.78
C ALA A 53 0.34 2.04 -4.42
N VAL A 54 -0.55 1.26 -3.82
CA VAL A 54 -0.30 -0.15 -3.49
C VAL A 54 -0.07 -0.96 -4.76
N GLN A 55 -0.91 -0.79 -5.78
CA GLN A 55 -0.74 -1.51 -7.04
C GLN A 55 0.61 -1.21 -7.71
N LEU A 56 1.04 0.05 -7.71
CA LEU A 56 2.35 0.45 -8.20
C LEU A 56 3.48 -0.18 -7.38
N ALA A 57 3.39 -0.14 -6.05
CA ALA A 57 4.38 -0.73 -5.16
C ALA A 57 4.54 -2.24 -5.38
N LEU A 58 3.43 -2.98 -5.51
CA LEU A 58 3.46 -4.43 -5.78
C LEU A 58 4.09 -4.74 -7.16
N ARG A 59 3.79 -3.93 -8.17
CA ARG A 59 4.41 -4.08 -9.50
C ARG A 59 5.90 -3.80 -9.46
N LEU A 60 6.35 -2.77 -8.76
CA LEU A 60 7.77 -2.45 -8.58
C LEU A 60 8.49 -3.56 -7.83
N ALA A 61 7.93 -4.06 -6.73
CA ALA A 61 8.51 -5.16 -5.99
C ALA A 61 8.73 -6.41 -6.86
N ARG A 62 7.71 -6.78 -7.65
CA ARG A 62 7.82 -7.89 -8.60
C ARG A 62 8.85 -7.64 -9.70
N ALA A 63 8.90 -6.42 -10.23
CA ALA A 63 9.86 -6.06 -11.30
C ALA A 63 11.32 -6.10 -10.82
N VAL A 64 11.58 -5.59 -9.62
CA VAL A 64 12.94 -5.52 -9.05
C VAL A 64 13.43 -6.90 -8.60
N THR A 65 12.54 -7.72 -8.02
CA THR A 65 12.92 -9.03 -7.47
C THR A 65 12.83 -10.17 -8.49
N GLY A 66 12.07 -10.03 -9.55
CA GLY A 66 11.69 -11.10 -10.47
C GLY A 66 10.74 -12.14 -9.86
N ARG A 67 10.24 -11.90 -8.65
CA ARG A 67 9.39 -12.80 -7.89
C ARG A 67 7.92 -12.39 -8.00
N LEU A 68 6.98 -13.31 -7.74
CA LEU A 68 5.55 -13.03 -7.89
C LEU A 68 4.81 -12.97 -6.56
N THR A 69 5.27 -13.71 -5.54
CA THR A 69 4.54 -13.86 -4.28
C THR A 69 4.53 -12.57 -3.47
N ILE A 70 3.35 -12.14 -3.08
CA ILE A 70 3.15 -11.07 -2.12
C ILE A 70 2.60 -11.68 -0.83
N VAL A 71 3.18 -11.31 0.28
CA VAL A 71 2.69 -11.68 1.61
C VAL A 71 1.91 -10.51 2.20
N LYS A 72 0.73 -10.77 2.71
CA LYS A 72 -0.07 -9.80 3.49
C LYS A 72 -0.58 -10.45 4.77
N PHE A 73 -1.10 -9.64 5.67
CA PHE A 73 -1.70 -10.14 6.92
C PHE A 73 -3.23 -10.09 6.87
N ARG A 74 -3.86 -11.05 7.54
CA ARG A 74 -5.31 -11.12 7.72
C ARG A 74 -5.84 -9.82 8.33
N CYS A 75 -7.01 -9.37 7.89
CA CYS A 75 -7.70 -8.15 8.28
C CYS A 75 -6.98 -6.85 7.90
N HIS A 76 -5.78 -6.88 7.30
CA HIS A 76 -5.14 -5.69 6.79
C HIS A 76 -5.75 -5.27 5.45
N TYR A 77 -6.02 -3.98 5.30
CA TYR A 77 -6.59 -3.42 4.08
C TYR A 77 -5.52 -2.66 3.27
N HIS A 78 -5.40 -3.00 2.01
CA HIS A 78 -4.41 -2.43 1.10
C HIS A 78 -5.02 -1.94 -0.22
N GLY A 79 -6.25 -1.48 -0.18
CA GLY A 79 -7.01 -1.10 -1.37
C GLY A 79 -7.87 -2.25 -1.89
N TRP A 80 -8.67 -1.96 -2.92
CA TRP A 80 -9.71 -2.85 -3.43
C TRP A 80 -9.37 -3.49 -4.78
N SER A 81 -8.11 -3.40 -5.21
CA SER A 81 -7.70 -4.04 -6.47
C SER A 81 -7.67 -5.57 -6.32
N ASP A 82 -8.07 -6.30 -7.36
CA ASP A 82 -8.20 -7.77 -7.36
C ASP A 82 -6.93 -8.49 -6.93
N VAL A 83 -5.77 -7.90 -7.17
CA VAL A 83 -4.47 -8.52 -6.86
C VAL A 83 -4.10 -8.53 -5.38
N ILE A 84 -4.89 -7.90 -4.49
CA ILE A 84 -4.57 -7.79 -3.05
C ILE A 84 -5.80 -7.75 -2.14
N HIS A 85 -7.01 -7.61 -2.67
CA HIS A 85 -8.22 -7.44 -1.87
C HIS A 85 -8.80 -8.80 -1.45
N LEU A 86 -8.18 -9.43 -0.46
CA LEU A 86 -8.63 -10.69 0.13
C LEU A 86 -8.39 -10.68 1.64
N ALA A 87 -9.03 -11.59 2.34
CA ALA A 87 -8.88 -11.80 3.79
C ALA A 87 -8.97 -10.49 4.60
N THR A 88 -9.88 -9.60 4.23
CA THR A 88 -10.17 -8.37 4.99
C THR A 88 -11.16 -8.59 6.12
N ASP A 89 -11.80 -9.77 6.16
CA ASP A 89 -12.68 -10.26 7.22
C ASP A 89 -11.97 -11.39 7.97
N PRO A 90 -11.95 -11.40 9.31
CA PRO A 90 -11.31 -12.47 10.10
C PRO A 90 -11.92 -13.85 9.85
N ALA A 91 -13.17 -13.94 9.42
CA ALA A 91 -13.87 -15.19 9.17
C ALA A 91 -13.70 -15.75 7.74
N HIS A 92 -13.01 -15.02 6.85
CA HIS A 92 -12.94 -15.39 5.44
C HIS A 92 -11.58 -15.12 4.80
N ASP A 93 -10.98 -16.16 4.21
CA ASP A 93 -9.66 -16.08 3.57
C ASP A 93 -9.67 -15.77 2.08
N GLY A 94 -10.84 -15.83 1.47
CA GLY A 94 -11.02 -15.62 0.05
C GLY A 94 -11.13 -14.16 -0.38
N PRO A 95 -11.58 -13.94 -1.62
CA PRO A 95 -11.90 -12.61 -2.13
C PRO A 95 -12.83 -11.84 -1.19
N SER A 96 -12.52 -10.59 -0.92
CA SER A 96 -13.29 -9.78 0.05
C SER A 96 -14.60 -9.23 -0.51
N THR A 97 -14.76 -9.23 -1.83
CA THR A 97 -15.99 -8.75 -2.49
C THR A 97 -16.37 -9.62 -3.68
N GLY A 98 -17.66 -9.63 -4.01
CA GLY A 98 -18.12 -10.31 -5.22
C GLY A 98 -17.58 -9.68 -6.49
N GLY A 99 -17.33 -10.50 -7.52
CA GLY A 99 -16.84 -10.05 -8.82
C GLY A 99 -15.32 -9.92 -8.96
N GLN A 100 -14.56 -10.23 -7.90
CA GLN A 100 -13.10 -10.32 -8.02
C GLN A 100 -12.69 -11.55 -8.83
N ASP A 101 -11.64 -11.41 -9.63
CA ASP A 101 -11.01 -12.54 -10.31
C ASP A 101 -10.16 -13.36 -9.31
N PRO A 102 -10.55 -14.61 -9.01
CA PRO A 102 -9.81 -15.44 -8.07
C PRO A 102 -8.37 -15.76 -8.55
N ASP A 103 -8.15 -15.80 -9.86
CA ASP A 103 -6.82 -16.04 -10.41
C ASP A 103 -5.85 -14.88 -10.16
N ALA A 104 -6.35 -13.67 -9.99
CA ALA A 104 -5.53 -12.52 -9.63
C ALA A 104 -4.88 -12.67 -8.24
N LEU A 105 -5.48 -13.45 -7.36
CA LEU A 105 -5.04 -13.67 -5.98
C LEU A 105 -4.06 -14.82 -5.80
N ARG A 106 -3.81 -15.64 -6.83
CA ARG A 106 -3.00 -16.88 -6.74
C ARG A 106 -1.58 -16.69 -6.21
N HIS A 107 -1.04 -15.48 -6.31
CA HIS A 107 0.29 -15.12 -5.82
C HIS A 107 0.26 -14.31 -4.53
N VAL A 108 -0.85 -14.31 -3.80
CA VAL A 108 -0.96 -13.66 -2.50
C VAL A 108 -1.02 -14.70 -1.41
N LYS A 109 -0.10 -14.62 -0.46
CA LYS A 109 -0.05 -15.44 0.74
C LYS A 109 -0.55 -14.62 1.93
N VAL A 110 -1.56 -15.11 2.61
CA VAL A 110 -2.11 -14.48 3.83
C VAL A 110 -1.50 -15.14 5.05
N LEU A 111 -1.00 -14.35 5.97
CA LEU A 111 -0.53 -14.78 7.28
C LEU A 111 -1.37 -14.13 8.38
N ASP A 112 -1.38 -14.73 9.55
CA ASP A 112 -1.99 -14.11 10.73
C ASP A 112 -1.06 -13.05 11.33
N TRP A 113 -1.66 -11.95 11.78
CA TRP A 113 -0.89 -10.84 12.37
C TRP A 113 -0.29 -11.27 13.71
N GLY A 114 1.03 -11.17 13.84
CA GLY A 114 1.77 -11.62 15.03
C GLY A 114 2.25 -13.07 15.00
N ASP A 115 1.96 -13.82 13.92
CA ASP A 115 2.51 -15.17 13.71
C ASP A 115 3.92 -15.08 13.13
N SER A 116 4.93 -14.93 13.99
CA SER A 116 6.34 -14.89 13.59
C SER A 116 6.81 -16.22 13.01
N ALA A 117 6.28 -17.35 13.49
CA ALA A 117 6.69 -18.67 13.01
C ALA A 117 6.32 -18.87 11.52
N SER A 118 5.10 -18.47 11.13
CA SER A 118 4.70 -18.52 9.72
C SER A 118 5.49 -17.54 8.85
N LEU A 119 5.91 -16.39 9.41
CA LEU A 119 6.76 -15.44 8.71
C LEU A 119 8.18 -15.99 8.51
N GLU A 120 8.76 -16.60 9.54
CA GLU A 120 10.08 -17.24 9.50
C GLU A 120 10.12 -18.47 8.57
N ALA A 121 9.00 -19.18 8.42
CA ALA A 121 8.86 -20.33 7.53
C ALA A 121 8.72 -19.94 6.04
N LEU A 122 8.66 -18.66 5.71
CA LEU A 122 8.66 -18.22 4.32
C LEU A 122 10.00 -18.54 3.65
N ALA A 123 9.94 -18.89 2.38
CA ALA A 123 11.10 -18.95 1.50
C ALA A 123 11.38 -17.54 0.95
N PRO A 124 12.37 -16.80 1.47
CA PRO A 124 12.57 -15.40 1.07
C PRO A 124 12.82 -15.23 -0.42
N GLU A 125 13.38 -16.26 -1.08
CA GLU A 125 13.66 -16.30 -2.51
C GLU A 125 12.41 -16.33 -3.39
N GLU A 126 11.25 -16.67 -2.83
CA GLU A 126 9.97 -16.70 -3.54
C GLU A 126 9.15 -15.40 -3.33
N VAL A 127 9.47 -14.64 -2.30
CA VAL A 127 8.69 -13.47 -1.88
C VAL A 127 9.19 -12.21 -2.56
N ALA A 128 8.29 -11.52 -3.27
CA ALA A 128 8.56 -10.22 -3.87
C ALA A 128 8.44 -9.09 -2.84
N ALA A 129 7.43 -9.14 -1.99
CA ALA A 129 7.23 -8.16 -0.91
C ALA A 129 6.33 -8.72 0.19
N VAL A 130 6.50 -8.15 1.37
CA VAL A 130 5.55 -8.24 2.50
C VAL A 130 4.88 -6.87 2.64
N ILE A 131 3.54 -6.84 2.66
CA ILE A 131 2.79 -5.61 2.87
C ILE A 131 1.97 -5.70 4.16
N MET A 132 2.02 -4.65 4.97
CA MET A 132 1.35 -4.61 6.27
C MET A 132 0.85 -3.22 6.65
N GLU A 133 -0.16 -3.17 7.50
CA GLU A 133 -0.48 -2.00 8.30
C GLU A 133 0.34 -2.07 9.61
N PRO A 134 1.13 -1.04 9.98
CA PRO A 134 1.90 -1.06 11.24
C PRO A 134 1.03 -1.19 12.49
N ALA A 135 -0.20 -0.69 12.41
CA ALA A 135 -1.29 -0.97 13.33
C ALA A 135 -2.47 -1.42 12.49
N ALA A 136 -3.07 -2.56 12.79
CA ALA A 136 -4.19 -3.11 12.03
C ALA A 136 -5.46 -2.26 12.23
N ILE A 137 -5.49 -1.06 11.64
CA ILE A 137 -6.51 -0.02 11.85
C ILE A 137 -7.89 -0.55 11.44
N ASN A 138 -7.96 -1.25 10.32
CA ASN A 138 -9.20 -1.79 9.81
C ASN A 138 -9.71 -3.01 10.59
N ALA A 139 -8.85 -3.61 11.42
CA ALA A 139 -9.19 -4.76 12.28
C ALA A 139 -9.36 -4.38 13.77
N GLY A 140 -9.47 -3.09 14.12
CA GLY A 140 -9.68 -2.63 15.48
C GLY A 140 -8.46 -2.02 16.16
N CYS A 141 -7.47 -1.58 15.39
CA CYS A 141 -6.26 -0.88 15.89
C CYS A 141 -5.37 -1.72 16.81
N PHE A 142 -5.22 -3.00 16.51
CA PHE A 142 -4.28 -3.85 17.25
C PHE A 142 -2.84 -3.53 16.84
N ALA A 143 -2.01 -3.19 17.85
CA ALA A 143 -0.57 -3.15 17.65
C ALA A 143 -0.02 -4.57 17.41
N PRO A 144 1.09 -4.74 16.68
CA PRO A 144 1.72 -6.03 16.55
C PRO A 144 2.13 -6.53 17.94
N ILE A 145 1.80 -7.78 18.24
CA ILE A 145 2.37 -8.47 19.41
C ILE A 145 3.83 -8.72 19.03
N CYS A 146 4.68 -7.76 19.41
CA CYS A 146 6.14 -7.80 19.37
C CYS A 146 6.77 -8.67 18.28
N PHE A 147 7.07 -8.07 17.12
CA PHE A 147 8.15 -8.60 16.28
C PHE A 147 9.45 -8.16 16.93
N THR A 148 10.11 -9.05 17.67
CA THR A 148 11.51 -8.87 18.06
C THR A 148 12.33 -9.06 16.78
N VAL A 149 12.87 -7.98 16.25
CA VAL A 149 13.86 -7.98 15.15
C VAL A 149 15.18 -8.42 15.71
#